data_af6f8a0426922d5a6fe5fe37706a5e5a
#
_entry.id   af6f8a0426922d5a6fe5fe37706a5e5a
#
_cell.length_a   1.000
_cell.length_b   1.000
_cell.length_c   1.000
_cell.angle_alpha   90.00
_cell.angle_beta   90.00
_cell.angle_gamma   90.00
#
_symmetry.space_group_name_H-M   'P 1'
#
loop_
_entity.id
_entity.type
_entity.pdbx_description
1 polymer ?
#
loop_
_entity_poly.entity_id
_entity_poly.type
_entity_poly.pdbx_seq_one_letter_code
_entity_poly.pdbx_strand_id
1 'polypeptide(L)'
;MKKFIFILSLTTLLISCNLDTAPGLLMETESIFLFHGETAVLGASSENGLVYYKSSDSLVAEVDEKGVITANVVGTTYITVLDGKEAKACKVTVTPRFLVPINPYVNFGASVSEVKKAVKDVFIEELSKINNSSEKTLVYYNQKENEKSRIAYEYRFLNDKLISTGVYVNKDFEYFDNMMDYLDETYYYKDEFKTTAASSALSCQRIYQCVEQKVDLKVYYKIPVTEYYLLF
;
A
#
# COMPACT_ATOMS: atom_id res chain seq x y z
N MET A 1 80.24 8.15 -48.98
CA MET A 1 79.77 6.92 -48.29
C MET A 1 78.70 7.38 -47.27
N LYS A 2 77.42 7.23 -47.57
CA LYS A 2 76.32 7.58 -46.70
C LYS A 2 75.92 6.33 -45.91
N LYS A 3 76.06 6.37 -44.58
CA LYS A 3 75.62 5.31 -43.69
C LYS A 3 74.10 5.46 -43.45
N PHE A 4 73.30 4.48 -43.87
CA PHE A 4 71.94 4.29 -43.57
C PHE A 4 71.80 3.65 -42.17
N ILE A 5 71.23 4.31 -41.23
CA ILE A 5 70.89 3.77 -39.92
C ILE A 5 69.46 3.25 -40.04
N PHE A 6 69.29 1.93 -39.90
CA PHE A 6 67.95 1.28 -39.83
C PHE A 6 67.49 1.32 -38.41
N ILE A 7 66.49 2.16 -38.11
CA ILE A 7 65.83 2.16 -36.82
C ILE A 7 64.73 1.11 -36.87
N LEU A 8 64.96 0.00 -36.17
CA LEU A 8 63.96 -1.06 -35.98
C LEU A 8 62.96 -0.59 -34.89
N SER A 9 61.79 -0.10 -35.32
CA SER A 9 60.73 0.24 -34.42
C SER A 9 60.05 -1.01 -33.87
N LEU A 10 60.34 -1.34 -32.61
CA LEU A 10 59.70 -2.41 -31.87
C LEU A 10 58.31 -1.92 -31.39
N THR A 11 57.24 -2.13 -32.15
CA THR A 11 55.88 -1.92 -31.74
C THR A 11 55.45 -2.99 -30.74
N THR A 12 55.47 -2.66 -29.45
CA THR A 12 54.84 -3.48 -28.44
C THR A 12 53.32 -3.41 -28.59
N LEU A 13 52.73 -4.45 -29.11
CA LEU A 13 51.28 -4.69 -29.04
C LEU A 13 50.92 -4.91 -27.56
N LEU A 14 50.38 -3.85 -26.93
CA LEU A 14 49.63 -3.99 -25.67
C LEU A 14 48.33 -4.70 -25.98
N ILE A 15 48.32 -6.02 -25.82
CA ILE A 15 47.08 -6.78 -25.75
C ILE A 15 46.43 -6.35 -24.41
N SER A 16 45.52 -5.39 -24.49
CA SER A 16 44.60 -5.12 -23.40
C SER A 16 43.68 -6.33 -23.27
N CYS A 17 43.99 -7.26 -22.37
CA CYS A 17 43.01 -8.19 -21.85
C CYS A 17 41.97 -7.34 -21.15
N ASN A 18 40.85 -7.04 -21.84
CA ASN A 18 39.64 -6.76 -21.14
C ASN A 18 39.31 -8.05 -20.35
N LEU A 19 39.60 -8.04 -19.07
CA LEU A 19 38.92 -8.96 -18.17
C LEU A 19 37.46 -8.58 -18.29
N ASP A 20 36.71 -9.26 -19.14
CA ASP A 20 35.25 -9.33 -19.00
C ASP A 20 35.03 -9.92 -17.63
N THR A 21 34.81 -9.04 -16.65
CA THR A 21 34.24 -9.47 -15.38
C THR A 21 32.87 -9.99 -15.75
N ALA A 22 32.75 -11.31 -15.70
CA ALA A 22 31.49 -11.99 -15.91
C ALA A 22 30.39 -11.25 -15.14
N PRO A 23 29.23 -11.02 -15.75
CA PRO A 23 28.16 -10.31 -15.06
C PRO A 23 27.78 -11.13 -13.83
N GLY A 24 27.95 -10.57 -12.63
CA GLY A 24 27.53 -11.19 -11.38
C GLY A 24 26.01 -11.50 -11.38
N LEU A 25 25.32 -11.17 -10.34
CA LEU A 25 23.85 -11.28 -10.29
C LEU A 25 23.19 -10.34 -11.31
N LEU A 26 22.44 -10.90 -12.27
CA LEU A 26 21.60 -10.14 -13.21
C LEU A 26 20.13 -10.19 -12.77
N MET A 27 19.43 -9.08 -12.94
CA MET A 27 18.01 -8.95 -12.69
C MET A 27 17.38 -8.15 -13.85
N GLU A 28 16.27 -8.62 -14.40
CA GLU A 28 15.67 -8.06 -15.62
C GLU A 28 15.10 -6.66 -15.44
N THR A 29 14.57 -6.35 -14.24
CA THR A 29 13.98 -5.05 -13.94
C THR A 29 14.16 -4.66 -12.49
N GLU A 30 14.22 -3.35 -12.23
CA GLU A 30 14.30 -2.77 -10.88
C GLU A 30 12.95 -2.36 -10.33
N SER A 31 11.88 -2.38 -11.15
CA SER A 31 10.53 -2.03 -10.72
C SER A 31 9.46 -2.79 -11.50
N ILE A 32 8.39 -3.19 -10.79
CA ILE A 32 7.20 -3.86 -11.32
C ILE A 32 5.97 -3.17 -10.75
N PHE A 33 4.96 -2.94 -11.61
CA PHE A 33 3.65 -2.41 -11.23
C PHE A 33 2.61 -3.47 -11.53
N LEU A 34 1.77 -3.78 -10.53
CA LEU A 34 0.72 -4.80 -10.63
C LEU A 34 -0.57 -4.25 -10.02
N PHE A 35 -1.71 -4.69 -10.54
CA PHE A 35 -2.97 -4.58 -9.83
C PHE A 35 -3.13 -5.73 -8.83
N HIS A 36 -3.97 -5.54 -7.82
CA HIS A 36 -4.32 -6.61 -6.88
C HIS A 36 -4.70 -7.90 -7.62
N GLY A 37 -4.17 -9.04 -7.18
CA GLY A 37 -4.40 -10.37 -7.74
C GLY A 37 -3.64 -10.69 -9.02
N GLU A 38 -2.89 -9.74 -9.60
CA GLU A 38 -2.04 -10.02 -10.76
C GLU A 38 -0.73 -10.70 -10.36
N THR A 39 -0.12 -11.35 -11.33
CA THR A 39 1.17 -12.00 -11.18
C THR A 39 2.16 -11.51 -12.24
N ALA A 40 3.45 -11.49 -11.87
CA ALA A 40 4.55 -11.25 -12.79
C ALA A 40 5.74 -12.16 -12.47
N VAL A 41 6.59 -12.40 -13.44
CA VAL A 41 7.86 -13.12 -13.22
C VAL A 41 8.99 -12.11 -13.15
N LEU A 42 9.75 -12.11 -12.06
CA LEU A 42 11.01 -11.37 -11.96
C LEU A 42 12.15 -12.30 -12.41
N GLY A 43 12.58 -12.13 -13.66
CA GLY A 43 13.71 -12.86 -14.19
C GLY A 43 15.02 -12.43 -13.53
N ALA A 44 15.79 -13.41 -13.07
CA ALA A 44 17.14 -13.19 -12.58
C ALA A 44 18.03 -14.39 -12.87
N SER A 45 19.32 -14.13 -13.04
CA SER A 45 20.33 -15.16 -13.25
C SER A 45 21.64 -14.77 -12.59
N SER A 46 22.45 -15.77 -12.23
CA SER A 46 23.77 -15.56 -11.65
C SER A 46 24.73 -16.63 -12.13
N GLU A 47 25.98 -16.25 -12.41
CA GLU A 47 27.07 -17.18 -12.63
C GLU A 47 27.49 -17.95 -11.38
N ASN A 48 27.10 -17.45 -10.19
CA ASN A 48 27.37 -18.16 -8.93
C ASN A 48 26.43 -19.34 -8.69
N GLY A 49 25.44 -19.58 -9.57
CA GLY A 49 24.51 -20.71 -9.51
C GLY A 49 23.08 -20.28 -9.21
N LEU A 50 22.49 -20.82 -8.12
CA LEU A 50 21.08 -20.57 -7.79
C LEU A 50 20.83 -19.14 -7.32
N VAL A 51 19.71 -18.59 -7.75
CA VAL A 51 19.17 -17.34 -7.23
C VAL A 51 18.01 -17.64 -6.27
N TYR A 52 17.88 -16.81 -5.23
CA TYR A 52 16.84 -16.88 -4.23
C TYR A 52 16.06 -15.57 -4.20
N TYR A 53 14.76 -15.66 -3.97
CA TYR A 53 13.87 -14.52 -3.92
C TYR A 53 13.28 -14.35 -2.52
N LYS A 54 13.13 -13.10 -2.06
CA LYS A 54 12.53 -12.80 -0.77
C LYS A 54 11.76 -11.48 -0.84
N SER A 55 10.49 -11.49 -0.43
CA SER A 55 9.71 -10.28 -0.23
C SER A 55 10.05 -9.61 1.11
N SER A 56 10.14 -8.29 1.14
CA SER A 56 10.27 -7.51 2.38
C SER A 56 8.92 -7.37 3.11
N ASP A 57 7.81 -7.49 2.38
CA ASP A 57 6.45 -7.53 2.93
C ASP A 57 5.56 -8.41 2.05
N SER A 58 5.34 -9.65 2.49
CA SER A 58 4.52 -10.63 1.77
C SER A 58 3.03 -10.34 1.81
N LEU A 59 2.55 -9.45 2.69
CA LEU A 59 1.17 -8.99 2.67
C LEU A 59 0.91 -8.09 1.46
N VAL A 60 1.89 -7.32 1.02
CA VAL A 60 1.78 -6.50 -0.20
C VAL A 60 1.99 -7.36 -1.44
N ALA A 61 3.10 -8.08 -1.52
CA ALA A 61 3.35 -9.02 -2.59
C ALA A 61 4.26 -10.15 -2.12
N GLU A 62 3.91 -11.39 -2.45
CA GLU A 62 4.75 -12.56 -2.21
C GLU A 62 5.52 -12.94 -3.47
N VAL A 63 6.56 -13.75 -3.30
CA VAL A 63 7.36 -14.29 -4.40
C VAL A 63 7.70 -15.74 -4.12
N ASP A 64 7.61 -16.59 -5.15
CA ASP A 64 8.00 -17.98 -5.07
C ASP A 64 9.47 -18.21 -5.46
N GLU A 65 9.93 -19.48 -5.36
CA GLU A 65 11.29 -19.90 -5.70
C GLU A 65 11.63 -19.72 -7.19
N LYS A 66 10.64 -19.55 -8.05
CA LYS A 66 10.81 -19.33 -9.51
C LYS A 66 10.80 -17.85 -9.88
N GLY A 67 10.67 -16.96 -8.89
CA GLY A 67 10.54 -15.53 -9.10
C GLY A 67 9.15 -15.07 -9.54
N VAL A 68 8.11 -15.93 -9.40
CA VAL A 68 6.73 -15.53 -9.65
C VAL A 68 6.25 -14.67 -8.48
N ILE A 69 5.96 -13.42 -8.76
CA ILE A 69 5.43 -12.44 -7.82
C ILE A 69 3.91 -12.49 -7.91
N THR A 70 3.23 -12.55 -6.77
CA THR A 70 1.77 -12.42 -6.65
C THR A 70 1.44 -11.16 -5.87
N ALA A 71 0.67 -10.27 -6.48
CA ALA A 71 0.21 -9.02 -5.86
C ALA A 71 -0.98 -9.29 -4.93
N ASN A 72 -0.83 -9.02 -3.62
CA ASN A 72 -1.84 -9.30 -2.60
C ASN A 72 -2.64 -8.05 -2.24
N VAL A 73 -2.11 -7.12 -1.44
CA VAL A 73 -2.81 -5.87 -1.08
C VAL A 73 -2.09 -4.65 -1.65
N VAL A 74 -2.83 -3.57 -1.80
CA VAL A 74 -2.30 -2.27 -2.26
C VAL A 74 -1.16 -1.79 -1.35
N GLY A 75 -0.07 -1.38 -1.96
CA GLY A 75 1.11 -0.90 -1.24
C GLY A 75 2.40 -1.03 -2.06
N THR A 76 3.52 -0.87 -1.37
CA THR A 76 4.85 -1.01 -1.96
C THR A 76 5.70 -1.95 -1.12
N THR A 77 6.35 -2.91 -1.78
CA THR A 77 7.34 -3.82 -1.18
C THR A 77 8.56 -3.94 -2.07
N TYR A 78 9.60 -4.62 -1.57
CA TYR A 78 10.80 -4.93 -2.33
C TYR A 78 10.99 -6.44 -2.39
N ILE A 79 11.21 -6.96 -3.61
CA ILE A 79 11.66 -8.32 -3.81
C ILE A 79 13.17 -8.30 -3.91
N THR A 80 13.84 -8.89 -2.94
CA THR A 80 15.30 -9.06 -2.95
C THR A 80 15.64 -10.35 -3.67
N VAL A 81 16.55 -10.25 -4.63
CA VAL A 81 17.16 -11.37 -5.35
C VAL A 81 18.59 -11.56 -4.83
N LEU A 82 18.94 -12.79 -4.44
CA LEU A 82 20.25 -13.12 -3.85
C LEU A 82 20.84 -14.33 -4.57
N ASP A 83 22.18 -14.36 -4.71
CA ASP A 83 22.93 -15.51 -5.23
C ASP A 83 23.99 -16.03 -4.25
N GLY A 84 23.96 -15.56 -2.99
CA GLY A 84 24.91 -15.90 -1.95
C GLY A 84 26.15 -14.99 -1.89
N LYS A 85 26.41 -14.17 -2.92
CA LYS A 85 27.49 -13.18 -2.96
C LYS A 85 26.96 -11.76 -3.13
N GLU A 86 25.96 -11.61 -3.99
CA GLU A 86 25.34 -10.33 -4.33
C GLU A 86 23.86 -10.35 -3.99
N ALA A 87 23.31 -9.14 -3.81
CA ALA A 87 21.88 -8.91 -3.62
C ALA A 87 21.43 -7.72 -4.46
N LYS A 88 20.27 -7.87 -5.14
CA LYS A 88 19.59 -6.79 -5.86
C LYS A 88 18.14 -6.72 -5.40
N ALA A 89 17.52 -5.55 -5.51
CA ALA A 89 16.15 -5.34 -5.09
C ALA A 89 15.31 -4.79 -6.25
N CYS A 90 14.15 -5.41 -6.47
CA CYS A 90 13.11 -4.93 -7.36
C CYS A 90 12.00 -4.30 -6.53
N LYS A 91 11.63 -3.05 -6.83
CA LYS A 91 10.49 -2.38 -6.22
C LYS A 91 9.21 -2.90 -6.84
N VAL A 92 8.30 -3.44 -6.02
CA VAL A 92 6.96 -3.87 -6.45
C VAL A 92 5.94 -2.90 -5.90
N THR A 93 5.13 -2.32 -6.78
CA THR A 93 4.02 -1.44 -6.41
C THR A 93 2.71 -2.10 -6.82
N VAL A 94 1.87 -2.37 -5.84
CA VAL A 94 0.51 -2.89 -6.05
C VAL A 94 -0.47 -1.74 -5.98
N THR A 95 -1.28 -1.59 -7.03
CA THR A 95 -2.29 -0.53 -7.16
C THR A 95 -3.69 -1.10 -7.13
N PRO A 96 -4.69 -0.35 -6.62
CA PRO A 96 -6.07 -0.81 -6.63
C PRO A 96 -6.67 -0.73 -8.05
N ARG A 97 -7.57 -1.65 -8.39
CA ARG A 97 -8.41 -1.55 -9.60
C ARG A 97 -9.53 -0.54 -9.43
N PHE A 98 -10.00 -0.37 -8.20
CA PHE A 98 -11.05 0.55 -7.83
C PHE A 98 -10.49 1.68 -6.96
N LEU A 99 -10.68 2.92 -7.39
CA LEU A 99 -10.33 4.10 -6.60
C LEU A 99 -11.59 4.58 -5.88
N VAL A 100 -11.63 4.38 -4.57
CA VAL A 100 -12.66 4.97 -3.72
C VAL A 100 -12.00 6.12 -2.94
N PRO A 101 -12.45 7.37 -3.11
CA PRO A 101 -11.80 8.54 -2.53
C PRO A 101 -12.13 8.69 -1.03
N ILE A 102 -11.79 7.67 -0.24
CA ILE A 102 -11.87 7.66 1.22
C ILE A 102 -10.45 7.75 1.76
N ASN A 103 -10.13 8.86 2.40
CA ASN A 103 -8.79 9.09 2.95
C ASN A 103 -8.89 9.68 4.36
N PRO A 104 -9.19 8.86 5.39
CA PRO A 104 -9.26 9.32 6.77
C PRO A 104 -7.86 9.61 7.32
N TYR A 105 -7.78 10.61 8.20
CA TYR A 105 -6.56 10.85 8.98
C TYR A 105 -6.47 9.82 10.12
N VAL A 106 -5.39 9.03 10.16
CA VAL A 106 -5.22 7.90 11.11
C VAL A 106 -3.93 8.01 11.94
N ASN A 107 -3.38 9.21 12.10
CA ASN A 107 -2.24 9.42 13.00
C ASN A 107 -2.73 9.48 14.46
N PHE A 108 -2.90 8.30 15.08
CA PHE A 108 -3.39 8.21 16.46
C PHE A 108 -2.41 8.83 17.46
N GLY A 109 -2.97 9.48 18.49
CA GLY A 109 -2.23 10.29 19.44
C GLY A 109 -2.06 11.76 19.04
N ALA A 110 -2.37 12.13 17.78
CA ALA A 110 -2.37 13.52 17.34
C ALA A 110 -3.41 14.35 18.14
N SER A 111 -3.07 15.61 18.42
CA SER A 111 -3.96 16.56 19.07
C SER A 111 -5.10 17.01 18.16
N VAL A 112 -6.15 17.57 18.76
CA VAL A 112 -7.27 18.19 18.03
C VAL A 112 -6.77 19.23 17.03
N SER A 113 -5.78 20.05 17.42
CA SER A 113 -5.22 21.09 16.54
C SER A 113 -4.46 20.52 15.34
N GLU A 114 -3.72 19.43 15.52
CA GLU A 114 -3.00 18.76 14.44
C GLU A 114 -3.98 18.12 13.44
N VAL A 115 -5.00 17.43 13.92
CA VAL A 115 -6.06 16.88 13.05
C VAL A 115 -6.75 18.00 12.26
N LYS A 116 -7.20 19.07 12.92
CA LYS A 116 -7.82 20.23 12.25
C LYS A 116 -6.94 20.82 11.17
N LYS A 117 -5.63 20.95 11.42
CA LYS A 117 -4.66 21.46 10.44
C LYS A 117 -4.51 20.52 9.25
N ALA A 118 -4.46 19.21 9.49
CA ALA A 118 -4.28 18.22 8.45
C ALA A 118 -5.48 18.10 7.51
N VAL A 119 -6.71 18.29 8.02
CA VAL A 119 -7.95 18.04 7.26
C VAL A 119 -8.63 19.31 6.72
N LYS A 120 -8.14 20.51 7.07
CA LYS A 120 -8.81 21.80 6.78
C LYS A 120 -9.05 22.06 5.28
N ASP A 121 -8.15 21.56 4.41
CA ASP A 121 -8.23 21.78 2.96
C ASP A 121 -8.88 20.58 2.22
N VAL A 122 -9.30 19.54 2.98
CA VAL A 122 -9.90 18.31 2.45
C VAL A 122 -11.40 18.33 2.58
N PHE A 123 -11.93 18.95 3.65
CA PHE A 123 -13.35 18.92 3.98
C PHE A 123 -14.00 20.30 3.84
N ILE A 124 -15.29 20.27 3.50
CA ILE A 124 -16.09 21.47 3.22
C ILE A 124 -16.84 21.96 4.46
N GLU A 125 -17.24 21.05 5.37
CA GLU A 125 -18.04 21.36 6.53
C GLU A 125 -17.49 20.70 7.80
N GLU A 126 -17.46 21.42 8.91
CA GLU A 126 -17.07 20.92 10.22
C GLU A 126 -18.24 21.03 11.20
N LEU A 127 -18.54 19.93 11.90
CA LEU A 127 -19.41 19.91 13.08
C LEU A 127 -18.60 19.39 14.27
N SER A 128 -18.59 20.16 15.36
CA SER A 128 -17.91 19.77 16.60
C SER A 128 -18.92 19.32 17.64
N LYS A 129 -18.69 18.14 18.24
CA LYS A 129 -19.44 17.68 19.42
C LYS A 129 -18.48 17.57 20.58
N ILE A 130 -18.79 18.22 21.68
CA ILE A 130 -18.10 18.08 22.96
C ILE A 130 -18.93 17.14 23.81
N ASN A 131 -18.40 15.92 24.08
CA ASN A 131 -19.13 14.92 24.84
C ASN A 131 -19.00 15.17 26.37
N ASN A 132 -17.77 15.52 26.82
CA ASN A 132 -17.44 15.92 28.19
C ASN A 132 -16.08 16.65 28.20
N SER A 133 -15.55 16.94 29.40
CA SER A 133 -14.28 17.69 29.54
C SER A 133 -13.05 16.98 28.97
N SER A 134 -13.07 15.65 28.89
CA SER A 134 -11.95 14.83 28.40
C SER A 134 -12.18 14.24 27.02
N GLU A 135 -13.45 14.17 26.56
CA GLU A 135 -13.81 13.55 25.29
C GLU A 135 -14.33 14.62 24.31
N LYS A 136 -13.82 14.56 23.10
CA LYS A 136 -14.23 15.43 22.00
C LYS A 136 -14.40 14.63 20.74
N THR A 137 -15.44 14.95 19.95
CA THR A 137 -15.65 14.40 18.61
C THR A 137 -15.71 15.54 17.61
N LEU A 138 -14.92 15.42 16.54
CA LEU A 138 -15.04 16.25 15.35
C LEU A 138 -15.69 15.43 14.25
N VAL A 139 -16.65 16.02 13.55
CA VAL A 139 -17.27 15.43 12.37
C VAL A 139 -17.07 16.37 11.20
N TYR A 140 -16.52 15.83 10.11
CA TYR A 140 -16.29 16.55 8.88
C TYR A 140 -17.05 15.90 7.73
N TYR A 141 -17.38 16.68 6.72
CA TYR A 141 -18.04 16.21 5.51
C TYR A 141 -17.25 16.64 4.29
N ASN A 142 -17.16 15.72 3.31
CA ASN A 142 -16.51 15.99 2.04
C ASN A 142 -17.34 16.91 1.12
N GLN A 143 -18.66 17.04 1.38
CA GLN A 143 -19.60 17.84 0.59
C GLN A 143 -20.60 18.54 1.49
N LYS A 144 -21.27 19.57 0.95
CA LYS A 144 -22.32 20.32 1.67
C LYS A 144 -23.52 19.44 1.97
N GLU A 145 -24.32 19.88 2.92
CA GLU A 145 -25.60 19.26 3.23
C GLU A 145 -26.48 19.16 1.97
N ASN A 146 -27.19 18.03 1.81
CA ASN A 146 -28.03 17.68 0.67
C ASN A 146 -27.32 17.40 -0.68
N GLU A 147 -26.02 17.37 -0.76
CA GLU A 147 -25.32 16.87 -1.94
C GLU A 147 -25.28 15.32 -1.91
N LYS A 148 -25.45 14.71 -3.10
CA LYS A 148 -25.25 13.27 -3.27
C LYS A 148 -23.77 12.92 -3.01
N SER A 149 -23.52 11.70 -2.61
CA SER A 149 -22.15 11.21 -2.32
C SER A 149 -21.48 11.85 -1.09
N ARG A 150 -22.27 12.37 -0.15
CA ARG A 150 -21.75 12.93 1.09
C ARG A 150 -21.21 11.83 1.99
N ILE A 151 -19.93 11.94 2.36
CA ILE A 151 -19.25 11.07 3.31
C ILE A 151 -19.05 11.84 4.61
N ALA A 152 -19.29 11.20 5.76
CA ALA A 152 -18.98 11.77 7.06
C ALA A 152 -17.71 11.11 7.63
N TYR A 153 -16.81 11.94 8.14
CA TYR A 153 -15.58 11.53 8.83
C TYR A 153 -15.67 11.93 10.29
N GLU A 154 -15.54 10.98 11.18
CA GLU A 154 -15.62 11.18 12.62
C GLU A 154 -14.24 10.95 13.27
N TYR A 155 -13.76 11.95 14.01
CA TYR A 155 -12.50 11.87 14.76
C TYR A 155 -12.81 11.98 16.25
N ARG A 156 -12.48 10.94 17.02
CA ARG A 156 -12.71 10.88 18.46
C ARG A 156 -11.42 11.08 19.23
N PHE A 157 -11.47 11.95 20.23
CA PHE A 157 -10.35 12.31 21.07
C PHE A 157 -10.64 11.99 22.53
N LEU A 158 -9.63 11.51 23.23
CA LEU A 158 -9.59 11.38 24.67
C LEU A 158 -8.37 12.16 25.20
N ASN A 159 -8.59 13.11 26.12
CA ASN A 159 -7.53 13.97 26.66
C ASN A 159 -6.67 14.61 25.55
N ASP A 160 -7.32 15.22 24.57
CA ASP A 160 -6.71 15.87 23.39
C ASP A 160 -5.89 14.94 22.48
N LYS A 161 -6.06 13.61 22.58
CA LYS A 161 -5.38 12.64 21.72
C LYS A 161 -6.39 11.89 20.85
N LEU A 162 -6.15 11.84 19.55
CA LEU A 162 -6.94 11.04 18.61
C LEU A 162 -6.85 9.56 18.98
N ILE A 163 -8.00 8.93 19.23
CA ILE A 163 -8.09 7.52 19.63
C ILE A 163 -8.81 6.64 18.61
N SER A 164 -9.65 7.24 17.76
CA SER A 164 -10.30 6.50 16.66
C SER A 164 -10.74 7.45 15.55
N THR A 165 -10.84 6.90 14.35
CA THR A 165 -11.36 7.57 13.16
C THR A 165 -12.46 6.72 12.55
N GLY A 166 -13.62 7.30 12.31
CA GLY A 166 -14.77 6.66 11.67
C GLY A 166 -15.08 7.29 10.32
N VAL A 167 -15.56 6.47 9.38
CA VAL A 167 -16.05 6.93 8.07
C VAL A 167 -17.42 6.32 7.81
N TYR A 168 -18.41 7.16 7.55
CA TYR A 168 -19.77 6.77 7.18
C TYR A 168 -19.98 6.95 5.70
N VAL A 169 -20.42 5.88 5.04
CA VAL A 169 -20.72 5.83 3.60
C VAL A 169 -22.12 5.25 3.43
N ASN A 170 -22.98 5.96 2.73
CA ASN A 170 -24.34 5.50 2.41
C ASN A 170 -24.47 5.08 0.94
N LYS A 171 -25.61 4.49 0.57
CA LYS A 171 -25.89 3.98 -0.78
C LYS A 171 -25.90 5.04 -1.89
N ASP A 172 -25.98 6.33 -1.55
CA ASP A 172 -26.00 7.43 -2.52
C ASP A 172 -24.56 7.85 -2.89
N PHE A 173 -23.55 7.24 -2.26
CA PHE A 173 -22.16 7.45 -2.63
C PHE A 173 -21.83 6.79 -3.96
N GLU A 174 -21.22 7.53 -4.87
CA GLU A 174 -20.94 7.12 -6.25
C GLU A 174 -20.19 5.78 -6.36
N TYR A 175 -19.29 5.51 -5.40
CA TYR A 175 -18.45 4.30 -5.39
C TYR A 175 -18.95 3.22 -4.42
N PHE A 176 -20.22 3.30 -3.99
CA PHE A 176 -20.76 2.42 -2.96
C PHE A 176 -20.71 0.94 -3.35
N ASP A 177 -21.04 0.61 -4.59
CA ASP A 177 -21.04 -0.77 -5.09
C ASP A 177 -19.63 -1.38 -5.18
N ASN A 178 -18.61 -0.55 -5.33
CA ASN A 178 -17.20 -0.97 -5.37
C ASN A 178 -16.53 -0.97 -3.98
N MET A 179 -17.25 -0.62 -2.92
CA MET A 179 -16.68 -0.43 -1.58
C MET A 179 -16.00 -1.69 -1.06
N MET A 180 -16.66 -2.85 -1.18
CA MET A 180 -16.10 -4.10 -0.66
C MET A 180 -14.89 -4.55 -1.47
N ASP A 181 -14.93 -4.44 -2.80
CA ASP A 181 -13.79 -4.75 -3.66
C ASP A 181 -12.60 -3.83 -3.33
N TYR A 182 -12.85 -2.52 -3.15
CA TYR A 182 -11.83 -1.57 -2.72
C TYR A 182 -11.21 -1.95 -1.37
N LEU A 183 -12.03 -2.37 -0.40
CA LEU A 183 -11.55 -2.77 0.93
C LEU A 183 -10.70 -4.04 0.85
N ASP A 184 -11.16 -5.04 0.09
CA ASP A 184 -10.46 -6.32 -0.09
C ASP A 184 -9.14 -6.16 -0.89
N GLU A 185 -9.05 -5.16 -1.79
CA GLU A 185 -7.81 -4.83 -2.49
C GLU A 185 -6.83 -3.99 -1.65
N THR A 186 -7.36 -3.07 -0.84
CA THR A 186 -6.55 -2.05 -0.13
C THR A 186 -6.04 -2.54 1.22
N TYR A 187 -6.82 -3.38 1.89
CA TYR A 187 -6.53 -3.81 3.25
C TYR A 187 -6.43 -5.33 3.34
N TYR A 188 -5.53 -5.82 4.20
CA TYR A 188 -5.39 -7.25 4.43
C TYR A 188 -6.57 -7.76 5.26
N TYR A 189 -7.40 -8.63 4.66
CA TYR A 189 -8.54 -9.26 5.33
C TYR A 189 -8.07 -10.21 6.44
N LYS A 190 -8.65 -10.09 7.63
CA LYS A 190 -8.34 -10.94 8.79
C LYS A 190 -9.48 -11.88 9.16
N ASP A 191 -10.70 -11.33 9.30
CA ASP A 191 -11.83 -12.10 9.85
C ASP A 191 -13.18 -11.44 9.56
N GLU A 192 -14.27 -12.23 9.65
CA GLU A 192 -15.64 -11.76 9.51
C GLU A 192 -16.52 -12.35 10.62
N PHE A 193 -17.26 -11.48 11.31
CA PHE A 193 -18.25 -11.86 12.31
C PHE A 193 -19.66 -11.53 11.81
N LYS A 194 -20.58 -12.51 11.94
CA LYS A 194 -21.99 -12.36 11.57
C LYS A 194 -22.86 -12.56 12.80
N THR A 195 -23.72 -11.59 13.10
CA THR A 195 -24.69 -11.69 14.18
C THR A 195 -26.10 -11.47 13.65
N THR A 196 -27.02 -12.34 14.00
CA THR A 196 -28.44 -12.16 13.67
C THR A 196 -29.08 -11.30 14.75
N ALA A 197 -29.49 -10.07 14.39
CA ALA A 197 -30.29 -9.25 15.30
C ALA A 197 -31.71 -9.77 15.39
N ALA A 198 -32.41 -9.50 16.50
CA ALA A 198 -33.82 -9.89 16.71
C ALA A 198 -34.81 -9.37 15.63
N SER A 199 -34.37 -8.43 14.80
CA SER A 199 -35.13 -7.80 13.71
C SER A 199 -34.91 -8.47 12.34
N SER A 200 -34.43 -9.71 12.25
CA SER A 200 -34.11 -10.42 11.02
C SER A 200 -33.06 -9.80 10.10
N ALA A 201 -32.51 -8.64 10.42
CA ALA A 201 -31.38 -8.08 9.69
C ALA A 201 -30.06 -8.73 10.16
N LEU A 202 -29.29 -9.25 9.21
CA LEU A 202 -27.95 -9.76 9.48
C LEU A 202 -26.98 -8.59 9.62
N SER A 203 -26.40 -8.43 10.82
CA SER A 203 -25.32 -7.46 11.06
C SER A 203 -23.97 -8.16 10.86
N CYS A 204 -23.14 -7.56 10.04
CA CYS A 204 -21.81 -8.07 9.68
C CYS A 204 -20.73 -7.12 10.16
N GLN A 205 -19.62 -7.68 10.62
CA GLN A 205 -18.38 -6.95 10.90
C GLN A 205 -17.23 -7.68 10.23
N ARG A 206 -16.52 -7.01 9.35
CA ARG A 206 -15.23 -7.51 8.83
C ARG A 206 -14.07 -6.80 9.51
N ILE A 207 -12.99 -7.51 9.71
CA ILE A 207 -11.74 -6.99 10.26
C ILE A 207 -10.67 -7.06 9.20
N TYR A 208 -10.04 -5.93 8.95
CA TYR A 208 -8.91 -5.78 8.05
C TYR A 208 -7.71 -5.21 8.80
N GLN A 209 -6.53 -5.40 8.27
CA GLN A 209 -5.32 -4.71 8.68
C GLN A 209 -4.89 -3.74 7.59
N CYS A 210 -4.73 -2.48 7.97
CA CYS A 210 -4.05 -1.49 7.14
C CYS A 210 -2.55 -1.76 7.22
N VAL A 211 -1.95 -2.26 6.13
CA VAL A 211 -0.56 -2.73 6.12
C VAL A 211 0.41 -1.58 6.35
N GLU A 212 0.21 -0.44 5.69
CA GLU A 212 1.09 0.72 5.81
C GLU A 212 1.05 1.37 7.20
N GLN A 213 -0.16 1.59 7.75
CA GLN A 213 -0.33 2.26 9.05
C GLN A 213 -0.28 1.30 10.23
N LYS A 214 -0.30 -0.02 10.01
CA LYS A 214 -0.33 -1.08 11.04
C LYS A 214 -1.47 -0.93 12.04
N VAL A 215 -2.63 -0.50 11.58
CA VAL A 215 -3.86 -0.36 12.36
C VAL A 215 -4.92 -1.33 11.87
N ASP A 216 -5.80 -1.76 12.76
CA ASP A 216 -6.96 -2.55 12.39
C ASP A 216 -8.10 -1.66 11.92
N LEU A 217 -8.72 -2.04 10.80
CA LEU A 217 -9.93 -1.45 10.27
C LEU A 217 -11.10 -2.39 10.53
N LYS A 218 -12.13 -1.93 11.22
CA LYS A 218 -13.40 -2.66 11.42
C LYS A 218 -14.46 -2.06 10.50
N VAL A 219 -15.03 -2.89 9.65
CA VAL A 219 -16.09 -2.50 8.72
C VAL A 219 -17.41 -3.10 9.18
N TYR A 220 -18.36 -2.25 9.50
CA TYR A 220 -19.70 -2.64 9.93
C TYR A 220 -20.69 -2.39 8.80
N TYR A 221 -21.57 -3.37 8.52
CA TYR A 221 -22.65 -3.23 7.57
C TYR A 221 -23.80 -4.19 7.92
N LYS A 222 -24.99 -3.95 7.34
CA LYS A 222 -26.17 -4.81 7.49
C LYS A 222 -26.56 -5.38 6.13
N ILE A 223 -27.25 -6.52 6.11
CA ILE A 223 -27.79 -7.09 4.89
C ILE A 223 -29.31 -6.93 4.91
N PRO A 224 -29.95 -6.32 3.87
CA PRO A 224 -29.32 -5.75 2.67
C PRO A 224 -28.45 -4.54 2.97
N VAL A 225 -27.35 -4.38 2.20
CA VAL A 225 -26.37 -3.31 2.46
C VAL A 225 -26.94 -1.98 1.97
N THR A 226 -27.04 -1.02 2.88
CA THR A 226 -27.47 0.36 2.60
C THR A 226 -26.47 1.40 3.10
N GLU A 227 -25.54 0.99 3.94
CA GLU A 227 -24.53 1.85 4.55
C GLU A 227 -23.33 1.02 4.99
N TYR A 228 -22.15 1.63 5.00
CA TYR A 228 -20.93 1.12 5.61
C TYR A 228 -20.46 2.08 6.70
N TYR A 229 -19.98 1.53 7.80
CA TYR A 229 -19.23 2.27 8.81
C TYR A 229 -17.85 1.64 8.98
N LEU A 230 -16.83 2.39 8.61
CA LEU A 230 -15.43 2.01 8.69
C LEU A 230 -14.85 2.65 9.96
N LEU A 231 -14.27 1.86 10.84
CA LEU A 231 -13.67 2.30 12.10
C LEU A 231 -12.20 1.88 12.14
N PHE A 232 -11.33 2.88 12.07
CA PHE A 232 -9.89 2.76 12.22
C PHE A 232 -9.46 2.99 13.67
#